data_39fa3b2dbc941881517b6d4f057a8d78
#
_entry.id   39fa3b2dbc941881517b6d4f057a8d78
#
_cell.length_a   1.000
_cell.length_b   1.000
_cell.length_c   1.000
_cell.angle_alpha   90.00
_cell.angle_beta   90.00
_cell.angle_gamma   90.00
#
_symmetry.space_group_name_H-M   'P 1'
#
loop_
_entity.id
_entity.type
_entity.pdbx_description
1 polymer ?
#
loop_
_entity_poly.entity_id
_entity_poly.type
_entity_poly.pdbx_seq_one_letter_code
_entity_poly.pdbx_strand_id
1 'polypeptide(L)'
;MTIPVDPQATEHPHPSEHPHASEREPLPRRDPRLEQQARNRLHPQHLSALQALGRGAATPQERWMGPKGVMRRNPHVGHFIAANGRKRIDRSGRSGPAAAGAGQAAVVAKARVLPLVEIASPAFLIAVVPDMTGGRLSSHDRDVLGLARQIADADPAHLGAVLAVTFGTLREEGDAADSVGLGAAGADRWLHFADSVHDGYAPLAQLAELEAIDTRLAPRLWLLPESRTGGGERGRRLGARLLCTGDALARPSGNVYQLEGELAAIGRGELAEVNVTGRSGNGQQDLTRALTRILLCEAECAEPVEDVRHAALPLEWEADSTARAMPDVIEDLGPVAVDPSAIALGEAEFILSAGNGIRDWDGFHRAASLLGATEGASRVAVDDGFMPRARQVGATGTWVTARVYVAVGISGAIQHLQGIQRCDKVVAINLDGGCDMVKRADLSVIGDAGAILASLCQQLEAERGAGGDAQAAGGASAAGQSSTAPAMSSNPSSSPSSATLAADAA
;
A
#
# COMPACT_ATOMS: atom_id res chain seq x y z
N MET A 1 62.57 -4.73 33.30
CA MET A 1 62.69 -6.17 33.17
C MET A 1 62.30 -6.52 31.76
N THR A 2 63.30 -6.68 30.95
CA THR A 2 63.26 -6.95 29.52
C THR A 2 63.51 -8.46 29.36
N ILE A 3 62.62 -9.14 28.64
CA ILE A 3 62.77 -10.55 28.28
C ILE A 3 63.27 -10.59 26.83
N PRO A 4 64.32 -11.33 26.51
CA PRO A 4 64.91 -11.38 25.19
C PRO A 4 64.17 -12.39 24.28
N VAL A 5 64.05 -12.02 23.01
CA VAL A 5 63.55 -12.86 21.91
C VAL A 5 64.71 -13.64 21.32
N ASP A 6 64.54 -14.98 21.21
CA ASP A 6 65.51 -15.88 20.59
C ASP A 6 64.99 -16.21 19.17
N PRO A 7 65.79 -16.07 18.10
CA PRO A 7 65.39 -16.46 16.75
C PRO A 7 65.94 -17.82 16.38
N GLN A 8 65.12 -18.87 16.36
CA GLN A 8 65.47 -20.08 15.66
C GLN A 8 64.65 -20.23 14.37
N ALA A 9 65.34 -20.05 13.28
CA ALA A 9 64.94 -20.42 11.95
C ALA A 9 64.77 -21.93 11.84
N THR A 10 63.61 -22.41 11.49
CA THR A 10 63.42 -23.79 11.00
C THR A 10 63.25 -23.77 9.50
N GLU A 11 64.23 -24.23 8.81
CA GLU A 11 64.21 -24.53 7.37
C GLU A 11 63.20 -25.62 7.07
N HIS A 12 62.26 -25.31 6.20
CA HIS A 12 61.39 -26.30 5.58
C HIS A 12 61.99 -26.85 4.32
N PRO A 13 62.03 -28.18 4.11
CA PRO A 13 62.61 -28.80 2.92
C PRO A 13 61.71 -28.53 1.69
N HIS A 14 62.40 -28.25 0.56
CA HIS A 14 61.81 -28.15 -0.77
C HIS A 14 61.11 -29.44 -1.15
N PRO A 15 59.90 -29.42 -1.72
CA PRO A 15 59.29 -30.59 -2.34
C PRO A 15 59.96 -30.89 -3.66
N SER A 16 60.37 -32.13 -3.79
CA SER A 16 60.94 -32.77 -4.96
C SER A 16 60.12 -32.61 -6.23
N GLU A 17 60.78 -32.37 -7.33
CA GLU A 17 60.30 -32.34 -8.69
C GLU A 17 59.48 -33.59 -9.03
N HIS A 18 58.20 -33.39 -9.38
CA HIS A 18 57.37 -34.43 -10.00
C HIS A 18 57.58 -34.45 -11.51
N PRO A 19 57.70 -35.65 -12.14
CA PRO A 19 57.94 -35.77 -13.56
C PRO A 19 56.75 -35.36 -14.40
N HIS A 20 57.06 -34.73 -15.53
CA HIS A 20 56.24 -34.35 -16.68
C HIS A 20 54.77 -34.82 -16.69
N ALA A 21 53.89 -33.90 -16.47
CA ALA A 21 52.48 -34.04 -16.83
C ALA A 21 52.38 -34.04 -18.37
N SER A 22 52.04 -35.17 -18.94
CA SER A 22 51.68 -35.31 -20.34
C SER A 22 50.56 -34.29 -20.66
N GLU A 23 50.74 -33.51 -21.72
CA GLU A 23 49.72 -32.62 -22.30
C GLU A 23 48.45 -33.42 -22.56
N ARG A 24 47.47 -33.31 -21.68
CA ARG A 24 46.09 -33.74 -21.93
C ARG A 24 45.47 -32.68 -22.82
N GLU A 25 45.14 -33.02 -24.06
CA GLU A 25 44.29 -32.19 -24.89
C GLU A 25 43.06 -31.72 -24.08
N PRO A 26 42.68 -30.43 -24.13
CA PRO A 26 41.52 -29.94 -23.44
C PRO A 26 40.26 -30.61 -24.00
N LEU A 27 39.56 -31.38 -23.17
CA LEU A 27 38.28 -31.98 -23.53
C LEU A 27 37.35 -30.88 -24.07
N PRO A 28 36.74 -31.07 -25.25
CA PRO A 28 35.87 -30.06 -25.83
C PRO A 28 34.74 -29.73 -24.83
N ARG A 29 34.67 -28.45 -24.45
CA ARG A 29 33.58 -27.96 -23.58
C ARG A 29 32.25 -28.22 -24.28
N ARG A 30 31.45 -29.11 -23.73
CA ARG A 30 30.10 -29.37 -24.19
C ARG A 30 29.24 -28.13 -23.90
N ASP A 31 28.61 -27.59 -24.96
CA ASP A 31 27.62 -26.53 -24.80
C ASP A 31 26.27 -27.16 -24.41
N PRO A 32 25.77 -26.93 -23.16
CA PRO A 32 24.52 -27.51 -22.70
C PRO A 32 23.32 -27.07 -23.56
N ARG A 33 23.39 -25.92 -24.24
CA ARG A 33 22.33 -25.43 -25.12
C ARG A 33 22.22 -26.23 -26.40
N LEU A 34 23.36 -26.60 -26.99
CA LEU A 34 23.39 -27.45 -28.18
C LEU A 34 22.93 -28.87 -27.87
N GLU A 35 23.30 -29.43 -26.70
CA GLU A 35 22.80 -30.73 -26.27
C GLU A 35 21.30 -30.72 -26.02
N GLN A 36 20.77 -29.65 -25.45
CA GLN A 36 19.31 -29.48 -25.22
C GLN A 36 18.55 -29.33 -26.53
N GLN A 37 19.12 -28.61 -27.51
CA GLN A 37 18.54 -28.52 -28.86
C GLN A 37 18.62 -29.87 -29.61
N ALA A 38 19.67 -30.62 -29.46
CA ALA A 38 19.79 -31.94 -30.06
C ALA A 38 18.81 -32.97 -29.46
N ARG A 39 18.59 -32.92 -28.15
CA ARG A 39 17.59 -33.76 -27.46
C ARG A 39 16.12 -33.43 -27.86
N ASN A 40 15.85 -32.20 -28.27
CA ASN A 40 14.52 -31.77 -28.69
C ASN A 40 14.22 -32.01 -30.16
N ARG A 41 15.16 -32.53 -30.95
CA ARG A 41 14.94 -32.93 -32.33
C ARG A 41 14.28 -34.33 -32.33
N LEU A 42 13.05 -34.39 -32.78
CA LEU A 42 12.41 -35.67 -33.08
C LEU A 42 13.19 -36.40 -34.19
N HIS A 43 13.43 -37.66 -33.98
CA HIS A 43 14.07 -38.47 -35.00
C HIS A 43 13.30 -38.33 -36.32
N PRO A 44 13.99 -38.21 -37.49
CA PRO A 44 13.32 -38.02 -38.80
C PRO A 44 12.22 -39.07 -39.10
N GLN A 45 12.39 -40.27 -38.58
CA GLN A 45 11.43 -41.38 -38.74
C GLN A 45 10.38 -41.47 -37.61
N HIS A 46 10.30 -40.49 -36.68
CA HIS A 46 9.40 -40.52 -35.54
C HIS A 46 7.92 -40.55 -35.98
N LEU A 47 7.57 -39.80 -37.02
CA LEU A 47 6.21 -39.78 -37.55
C LEU A 47 5.83 -41.07 -38.23
N SER A 48 6.75 -41.68 -39.00
CA SER A 48 6.52 -42.97 -39.63
C SER A 48 6.43 -44.12 -38.63
N ALA A 49 7.24 -44.11 -37.59
CA ALA A 49 7.15 -45.05 -36.49
C ALA A 49 5.84 -44.92 -35.69
N LEU A 50 5.31 -43.72 -35.47
CA LEU A 50 4.00 -43.51 -34.85
C LEU A 50 2.85 -44.01 -35.76
N GLN A 51 2.95 -43.85 -37.08
CA GLN A 51 1.99 -44.36 -38.03
C GLN A 51 2.02 -45.87 -38.07
N ALA A 52 3.18 -46.51 -38.08
CA ALA A 52 3.35 -47.96 -38.04
C ALA A 52 2.79 -48.59 -36.76
N LEU A 53 2.79 -47.86 -35.66
CA LEU A 53 2.21 -48.27 -34.37
C LEU A 53 0.69 -48.00 -34.28
N GLY A 54 0.02 -47.58 -35.39
CA GLY A 54 -1.39 -47.23 -35.40
C GLY A 54 -1.77 -46.03 -34.55
N ARG A 55 -0.81 -45.24 -34.10
CA ARG A 55 -1.02 -44.09 -33.22
C ARG A 55 -1.04 -42.76 -33.96
N GLY A 56 -0.91 -42.75 -35.27
CA GLY A 56 -0.82 -41.54 -36.10
C GLY A 56 -2.13 -40.82 -36.41
N ALA A 57 -3.28 -41.46 -36.21
CA ALA A 57 -4.59 -40.92 -36.59
C ALA A 57 -5.62 -40.81 -35.46
N ALA A 58 -5.29 -41.22 -34.24
CA ALA A 58 -6.22 -41.09 -33.13
C ALA A 58 -6.04 -39.68 -32.53
N THR A 59 -7.11 -38.90 -32.53
CA THR A 59 -7.20 -37.66 -31.72
C THR A 59 -6.79 -38.01 -30.28
N PRO A 60 -5.78 -37.38 -29.69
CA PRO A 60 -5.32 -37.73 -28.36
C PRO A 60 -6.48 -37.61 -27.38
N GLN A 61 -6.82 -38.70 -26.70
CA GLN A 61 -7.88 -38.63 -25.67
C GLN A 61 -7.53 -37.61 -24.63
N GLU A 62 -8.45 -36.71 -24.37
CA GLU A 62 -8.26 -35.67 -23.34
C GLU A 62 -8.15 -36.27 -21.93
N ARG A 63 -8.92 -37.31 -21.67
CA ARG A 63 -8.97 -38.01 -20.38
C ARG A 63 -9.03 -39.53 -20.61
N TRP A 64 -8.31 -40.27 -19.78
CA TRP A 64 -8.39 -41.75 -19.78
C TRP A 64 -8.26 -42.30 -18.37
N MET A 65 -8.79 -43.46 -18.13
CA MET A 65 -8.67 -44.22 -16.90
C MET A 65 -7.26 -44.85 -16.84
N GLY A 66 -6.50 -44.54 -15.80
CA GLY A 66 -5.20 -45.20 -15.57
C GLY A 66 -5.35 -46.60 -14.98
N PRO A 67 -4.29 -47.44 -14.99
CA PRO A 67 -4.35 -48.86 -14.56
C PRO A 67 -4.74 -49.04 -13.08
N LYS A 68 -4.72 -48.01 -12.28
CA LYS A 68 -5.15 -47.99 -10.86
C LYS A 68 -6.51 -47.37 -10.64
N GLY A 69 -7.36 -47.24 -11.69
CA GLY A 69 -8.68 -46.65 -11.60
C GLY A 69 -8.71 -45.13 -11.41
N VAL A 70 -7.57 -44.45 -11.53
CA VAL A 70 -7.49 -42.98 -11.40
C VAL A 70 -7.64 -42.35 -12.77
N MET A 71 -8.56 -41.37 -12.91
CA MET A 71 -8.73 -40.59 -14.12
C MET A 71 -7.49 -39.75 -14.40
N ARG A 72 -6.87 -39.94 -15.55
CA ARG A 72 -5.70 -39.20 -16.01
C ARG A 72 -6.11 -38.26 -17.13
N ARG A 73 -5.48 -37.09 -17.16
CA ARG A 73 -5.69 -36.09 -18.22
C ARG A 73 -4.40 -35.94 -19.03
N ASN A 74 -4.58 -35.84 -20.36
CA ASN A 74 -3.45 -35.60 -21.24
C ASN A 74 -3.02 -34.13 -21.18
N PRO A 75 -1.82 -33.83 -20.66
CA PRO A 75 -1.34 -32.47 -20.53
C PRO A 75 -1.07 -31.78 -21.87
N HIS A 76 -1.03 -32.57 -22.96
CA HIS A 76 -0.71 -32.03 -24.29
C HIS A 76 -1.96 -31.65 -25.10
N VAL A 77 -3.17 -32.01 -24.67
CA VAL A 77 -4.44 -31.71 -25.38
C VAL A 77 -4.97 -30.33 -25.02
N GLY A 78 -4.70 -29.82 -23.83
CA GLY A 78 -5.12 -28.49 -23.38
C GLY A 78 -4.10 -27.38 -23.68
N HIS A 79 -3.47 -27.39 -24.85
CA HIS A 79 -2.51 -26.37 -25.22
C HIS A 79 -3.12 -25.29 -26.11
N PHE A 80 -2.63 -24.09 -25.98
CA PHE A 80 -2.88 -22.99 -26.92
C PHE A 80 -1.55 -22.37 -27.35
N ILE A 81 -1.54 -21.77 -28.52
CA ILE A 81 -0.38 -21.02 -29.01
C ILE A 81 -0.56 -19.57 -28.58
N ALA A 82 0.32 -19.09 -27.72
CA ALA A 82 0.35 -17.71 -27.32
C ALA A 82 0.76 -16.80 -28.49
N ALA A 83 0.47 -15.50 -28.42
CA ALA A 83 0.78 -14.54 -29.49
C ALA A 83 2.25 -14.51 -29.89
N ASN A 84 3.17 -14.94 -29.01
CA ASN A 84 4.60 -15.09 -29.30
C ASN A 84 4.98 -16.42 -30.00
N GLY A 85 4.02 -17.18 -30.51
CA GLY A 85 4.22 -18.45 -31.22
C GLY A 85 4.62 -19.62 -30.33
N ARG A 86 4.65 -19.46 -29.01
CA ARG A 86 5.02 -20.53 -28.07
C ARG A 86 3.81 -21.33 -27.61
N LYS A 87 3.97 -22.65 -27.61
CA LYS A 87 2.96 -23.58 -27.11
C LYS A 87 2.86 -23.48 -25.57
N ARG A 88 1.68 -23.21 -25.04
CA ARG A 88 1.40 -23.21 -23.61
C ARG A 88 0.39 -24.30 -23.25
N ILE A 89 0.57 -24.90 -22.10
CA ILE A 89 -0.30 -25.96 -21.57
C ILE A 89 -1.02 -25.35 -20.36
N ASP A 90 -2.34 -25.21 -20.47
CA ASP A 90 -3.17 -24.82 -19.33
C ASP A 90 -3.45 -26.03 -18.45
N ARG A 91 -2.93 -26.00 -17.24
CA ARG A 91 -3.15 -27.03 -16.22
C ARG A 91 -4.30 -26.72 -15.26
N SER A 92 -4.90 -25.52 -15.36
CA SER A 92 -5.99 -25.08 -14.47
C SER A 92 -7.31 -25.81 -14.74
N GLY A 93 -7.43 -26.46 -15.89
CA GLY A 93 -8.63 -27.18 -16.27
C GLY A 93 -9.80 -26.31 -16.73
N ARG A 94 -9.61 -25.00 -16.89
CA ARG A 94 -10.66 -24.03 -17.26
C ARG A 94 -10.75 -23.75 -18.76
N SER A 95 -9.77 -24.16 -19.57
CA SER A 95 -9.79 -23.96 -21.02
C SER A 95 -10.37 -25.16 -21.75
N GLY A 96 -11.68 -25.11 -22.08
CA GLY A 96 -12.30 -25.90 -23.12
C GLY A 96 -12.27 -25.15 -24.46
N PRO A 97 -12.50 -25.85 -25.62
CA PRO A 97 -12.52 -25.21 -26.95
C PRO A 97 -13.59 -24.13 -27.14
N ALA A 98 -14.50 -23.95 -26.18
CA ALA A 98 -15.47 -22.85 -26.13
C ALA A 98 -14.88 -21.52 -25.60
N ALA A 99 -13.66 -21.51 -25.02
CA ALA A 99 -13.06 -20.31 -24.45
C ALA A 99 -12.31 -19.45 -25.49
N ALA A 100 -12.06 -19.97 -26.70
CA ALA A 100 -11.39 -19.21 -27.75
C ALA A 100 -12.31 -18.23 -28.52
N GLY A 101 -13.63 -18.29 -28.28
CA GLY A 101 -14.61 -17.40 -28.90
C GLY A 101 -15.30 -16.43 -27.94
N ALA A 102 -15.03 -16.54 -26.63
CA ALA A 102 -15.57 -15.65 -25.60
C ALA A 102 -14.46 -14.73 -25.04
N GLY A 103 -13.72 -14.11 -25.94
CA GLY A 103 -12.99 -12.89 -25.64
C GLY A 103 -14.03 -11.81 -25.35
N GLN A 104 -14.07 -11.33 -24.11
CA GLN A 104 -14.92 -10.22 -23.63
C GLN A 104 -16.31 -10.60 -23.09
N ALA A 105 -16.46 -11.69 -22.36
CA ALA A 105 -17.26 -11.56 -21.17
C ALA A 105 -16.23 -11.38 -20.03
N ALA A 106 -15.99 -10.14 -19.62
CA ALA A 106 -15.49 -9.87 -18.32
C ALA A 106 -16.29 -10.76 -17.37
N VAL A 107 -15.62 -11.69 -16.68
CA VAL A 107 -16.15 -12.24 -15.45
C VAL A 107 -16.18 -11.01 -14.55
N VAL A 108 -17.28 -10.28 -14.61
CA VAL A 108 -17.73 -9.47 -13.50
C VAL A 108 -17.87 -10.53 -12.41
N ALA A 109 -16.83 -10.62 -11.58
CA ALA A 109 -16.94 -11.32 -10.32
C ALA A 109 -18.20 -10.70 -9.72
N LYS A 110 -19.29 -11.49 -9.60
CA LYS A 110 -20.48 -11.04 -8.90
C LYS A 110 -19.94 -10.54 -7.57
N ALA A 111 -20.03 -9.24 -7.37
CA ALA A 111 -19.60 -8.64 -6.11
C ALA A 111 -20.30 -9.46 -5.03
N ARG A 112 -19.53 -10.12 -4.18
CA ARG A 112 -20.08 -10.94 -3.10
C ARG A 112 -20.82 -9.94 -2.21
N VAL A 113 -22.14 -10.01 -2.21
CA VAL A 113 -22.96 -9.20 -1.31
C VAL A 113 -22.69 -9.75 0.09
N LEU A 114 -21.94 -8.98 0.88
CA LEU A 114 -21.66 -9.33 2.27
C LEU A 114 -22.93 -9.17 3.10
N PRO A 115 -23.22 -10.07 4.05
CA PRO A 115 -24.33 -9.91 4.98
C PRO A 115 -24.16 -8.63 5.78
N LEU A 116 -25.23 -7.83 5.85
CA LEU A 116 -25.28 -6.59 6.60
C LEU A 116 -25.61 -6.88 8.08
N VAL A 117 -24.75 -6.37 8.96
CA VAL A 117 -24.96 -6.41 10.41
C VAL A 117 -25.35 -5.02 10.88
N GLU A 118 -26.43 -4.93 11.64
CA GLU A 118 -26.90 -3.69 12.26
C GLU A 118 -27.12 -3.90 13.77
N ILE A 119 -26.43 -3.11 14.59
CA ILE A 119 -26.57 -3.11 16.04
C ILE A 119 -27.44 -1.92 16.45
N ALA A 120 -28.75 -2.17 16.68
CA ALA A 120 -29.70 -1.11 16.98
C ALA A 120 -29.45 -0.45 18.36
N SER A 121 -29.16 -1.27 19.38
CA SER A 121 -29.00 -0.82 20.76
C SER A 121 -27.72 -1.39 21.38
N PRO A 122 -26.57 -0.74 21.16
CA PRO A 122 -25.31 -1.21 21.74
C PRO A 122 -25.28 -0.98 23.25
N ALA A 123 -24.67 -1.90 23.99
CA ALA A 123 -24.47 -1.77 25.42
C ALA A 123 -23.34 -0.75 25.75
N PHE A 124 -22.39 -0.59 24.86
CA PHE A 124 -21.29 0.37 25.00
C PHE A 124 -20.74 0.75 23.62
N LEU A 125 -19.91 1.79 23.57
CA LEU A 125 -19.25 2.26 22.37
C LEU A 125 -17.74 2.09 22.50
N ILE A 126 -17.11 1.75 21.38
CA ILE A 126 -15.65 1.84 21.17
C ILE A 126 -15.43 2.86 20.06
N ALA A 127 -14.72 3.94 20.37
CA ALA A 127 -14.41 4.96 19.38
C ALA A 127 -13.08 4.64 18.68
N VAL A 128 -13.07 4.72 17.37
CA VAL A 128 -11.90 4.59 16.52
C VAL A 128 -11.71 5.88 15.74
N VAL A 129 -10.51 6.44 15.78
CA VAL A 129 -10.14 7.62 14.98
C VAL A 129 -9.12 7.18 13.94
N PRO A 130 -9.54 6.72 12.76
CA PRO A 130 -8.63 6.32 11.70
C PRO A 130 -7.88 7.53 11.13
N ASP A 131 -6.69 7.29 10.58
CA ASP A 131 -5.88 8.36 10.01
C ASP A 131 -6.39 8.85 8.65
N MET A 132 -7.10 8.02 7.94
CA MET A 132 -7.69 8.32 6.62
C MET A 132 -6.69 8.91 5.64
N THR A 133 -5.52 8.32 5.53
CA THR A 133 -4.43 8.83 4.68
C THR A 133 -4.87 9.01 3.23
N GLY A 134 -4.84 10.25 2.74
CA GLY A 134 -5.32 10.58 1.40
C GLY A 134 -6.84 10.44 1.25
N GLY A 135 -7.60 10.55 2.34
CA GLY A 135 -9.05 10.46 2.39
C GLY A 135 -9.61 9.03 2.30
N ARG A 136 -8.77 8.00 2.56
CA ARG A 136 -9.13 6.59 2.46
C ARG A 136 -8.63 5.80 3.66
N LEU A 137 -9.31 4.69 3.97
CA LEU A 137 -8.83 3.75 4.98
C LEU A 137 -7.54 3.05 4.52
N SER A 138 -6.49 3.19 5.32
CA SER A 138 -5.25 2.43 5.17
C SER A 138 -5.43 0.98 5.67
N SER A 139 -4.44 0.10 5.44
CA SER A 139 -4.40 -1.22 6.07
C SER A 139 -4.36 -1.09 7.59
N HIS A 140 -3.54 -0.19 8.10
CA HIS A 140 -3.42 0.08 9.54
C HIS A 140 -4.75 0.53 10.16
N ASP A 141 -5.51 1.42 9.50
CA ASP A 141 -6.85 1.81 9.96
C ASP A 141 -7.80 0.62 10.05
N ARG A 142 -7.71 -0.31 9.08
CA ARG A 142 -8.54 -1.53 9.06
C ARG A 142 -8.17 -2.50 10.17
N ASP A 143 -6.89 -2.63 10.51
CA ASP A 143 -6.42 -3.44 11.63
C ASP A 143 -6.97 -2.91 12.96
N VAL A 144 -6.93 -1.58 13.15
CA VAL A 144 -7.47 -0.91 14.36
C VAL A 144 -8.99 -1.06 14.45
N LEU A 145 -9.71 -0.95 13.33
CA LEU A 145 -11.15 -1.20 13.28
C LEU A 145 -11.46 -2.68 13.57
N GLY A 146 -10.62 -3.60 13.07
CA GLY A 146 -10.70 -5.02 13.37
C GLY A 146 -10.54 -5.32 14.87
N LEU A 147 -9.57 -4.68 15.53
CA LEU A 147 -9.39 -4.79 16.98
C LEU A 147 -10.61 -4.26 17.73
N ALA A 148 -11.13 -3.11 17.33
CA ALA A 148 -12.34 -2.54 17.93
C ALA A 148 -13.53 -3.49 17.80
N ARG A 149 -13.66 -4.17 16.64
CA ARG A 149 -14.72 -5.14 16.40
C ARG A 149 -14.58 -6.39 17.28
N GLN A 150 -13.37 -6.93 17.40
CA GLN A 150 -13.10 -8.06 18.29
C GLN A 150 -13.51 -7.77 19.74
N ILE A 151 -13.24 -6.55 20.23
CA ILE A 151 -13.62 -6.13 21.57
C ILE A 151 -15.15 -5.95 21.67
N ALA A 152 -15.77 -5.34 20.67
CA ALA A 152 -17.20 -5.05 20.68
C ALA A 152 -18.05 -6.33 20.60
N ASP A 153 -17.57 -7.38 19.97
CA ASP A 153 -18.23 -8.68 19.80
C ASP A 153 -17.86 -9.71 20.88
N ALA A 154 -16.95 -9.37 21.79
CA ALA A 154 -16.41 -10.33 22.76
C ALA A 154 -17.45 -10.92 23.71
N ASP A 155 -18.53 -10.19 24.00
CA ASP A 155 -19.65 -10.67 24.80
C ASP A 155 -20.97 -10.59 24.01
N PRO A 156 -21.52 -11.72 23.55
CA PRO A 156 -22.79 -11.73 22.85
C PRO A 156 -23.98 -11.20 23.64
N ALA A 157 -23.89 -11.20 24.99
CA ALA A 157 -24.93 -10.67 25.88
C ALA A 157 -24.84 -9.14 26.03
N HIS A 158 -23.67 -8.57 25.79
CA HIS A 158 -23.38 -7.14 25.93
C HIS A 158 -22.65 -6.63 24.69
N LEU A 159 -23.30 -6.69 23.53
CA LEU A 159 -22.72 -6.25 22.27
C LEU A 159 -22.38 -4.76 22.30
N GLY A 160 -21.14 -4.43 21.94
CA GLY A 160 -20.68 -3.08 21.72
C GLY A 160 -20.92 -2.62 20.28
N ALA A 161 -20.87 -1.32 20.05
CA ALA A 161 -20.78 -0.77 18.71
C ALA A 161 -19.47 -0.02 18.50
N VAL A 162 -18.95 -0.11 17.29
CA VAL A 162 -17.75 0.62 16.84
C VAL A 162 -18.18 1.93 16.21
N LEU A 163 -17.73 3.05 16.81
CA LEU A 163 -17.91 4.40 16.33
C LEU A 163 -16.66 4.86 15.59
N ALA A 164 -16.72 5.03 14.30
CA ALA A 164 -15.66 5.67 13.54
C ALA A 164 -15.79 7.19 13.57
N VAL A 165 -14.71 7.91 13.88
CA VAL A 165 -14.63 9.37 13.90
C VAL A 165 -13.63 9.82 12.86
N THR A 166 -14.06 10.58 11.86
CA THR A 166 -13.22 11.01 10.75
C THR A 166 -13.25 12.53 10.57
N PHE A 167 -12.15 13.10 10.09
CA PHE A 167 -11.94 14.53 9.92
C PHE A 167 -11.51 14.87 8.50
N GLY A 168 -11.89 16.09 8.05
CA GLY A 168 -11.45 16.67 6.81
C GLY A 168 -12.04 16.05 5.56
N THR A 169 -11.45 16.32 4.41
CA THR A 169 -11.95 15.86 3.11
C THR A 169 -11.70 14.38 2.91
N LEU A 170 -12.77 13.62 2.66
CA LEU A 170 -12.72 12.20 2.36
C LEU A 170 -12.88 11.94 0.86
N ARG A 171 -12.28 10.87 0.36
CA ARG A 171 -12.52 10.37 -0.99
C ARG A 171 -13.65 9.36 -0.98
N GLU A 172 -14.72 9.71 -1.64
CA GLU A 172 -15.86 8.83 -1.86
C GLU A 172 -15.51 7.75 -2.90
N GLU A 173 -15.83 6.49 -2.60
CA GLU A 173 -15.70 5.36 -3.50
C GLU A 173 -17.04 4.63 -3.60
N GLY A 174 -17.82 4.91 -4.65
CA GLY A 174 -19.06 4.19 -4.94
C GLY A 174 -20.33 4.79 -4.34
N ASP A 175 -21.38 3.95 -4.17
CA ASP A 175 -22.69 4.37 -3.72
C ASP A 175 -22.70 4.85 -2.27
N ALA A 176 -23.50 5.90 -2.01
CA ALA A 176 -23.55 6.73 -0.80
C ALA A 176 -23.76 6.03 0.57
N ALA A 177 -24.02 4.72 0.61
CA ALA A 177 -24.29 4.01 1.86
C ALA A 177 -23.03 3.55 2.61
N ASP A 178 -21.88 3.46 1.93
CA ASP A 178 -20.58 3.18 2.54
C ASP A 178 -19.44 3.68 1.62
N SER A 179 -19.54 4.92 1.22
CA SER A 179 -18.65 5.57 0.25
C SER A 179 -17.17 5.55 0.65
N VAL A 180 -16.89 5.35 1.93
CA VAL A 180 -15.52 5.36 2.49
C VAL A 180 -15.04 3.97 2.91
N GLY A 181 -15.91 2.94 2.84
CA GLY A 181 -15.58 1.57 3.21
C GLY A 181 -15.53 1.30 4.72
N LEU A 182 -16.05 2.21 5.55
CA LEU A 182 -16.07 2.08 7.01
C LEU A 182 -16.92 0.90 7.49
N GLY A 183 -18.09 0.69 6.88
CA GLY A 183 -18.96 -0.44 7.20
C GLY A 183 -18.34 -1.78 6.87
N ALA A 184 -17.64 -1.88 5.74
CA ALA A 184 -16.87 -3.07 5.38
C ALA A 184 -15.68 -3.32 6.32
N ALA A 185 -15.17 -2.27 6.97
CA ALA A 185 -14.12 -2.36 7.96
C ALA A 185 -14.64 -2.58 9.41
N GLY A 186 -15.96 -2.69 9.61
CA GLY A 186 -16.55 -3.07 10.89
C GLY A 186 -17.13 -1.93 11.73
N ALA A 187 -17.26 -0.72 11.17
CA ALA A 187 -17.89 0.41 11.87
C ALA A 187 -19.43 0.30 11.85
N ASP A 188 -20.07 0.46 13.02
CA ASP A 188 -21.54 0.50 13.16
C ASP A 188 -22.09 1.91 13.09
N ARG A 189 -21.33 2.87 13.57
CA ARG A 189 -21.68 4.29 13.63
C ARG A 189 -20.53 5.12 13.06
N TRP A 190 -20.89 6.28 12.53
CA TRP A 190 -19.94 7.18 11.91
C TRP A 190 -20.22 8.63 12.28
N LEU A 191 -19.18 9.34 12.72
CA LEU A 191 -19.14 10.78 12.86
C LEU A 191 -18.10 11.34 11.90
N HIS A 192 -18.52 12.29 11.07
CA HIS A 192 -17.64 12.93 10.11
C HIS A 192 -17.64 14.43 10.25
N PHE A 193 -16.48 15.03 10.42
CA PHE A 193 -16.28 16.47 10.53
C PHE A 193 -15.68 16.99 9.22
N ALA A 194 -16.56 17.32 8.27
CA ALA A 194 -16.20 17.76 6.91
C ALA A 194 -15.83 19.24 6.80
N ASP A 195 -15.91 20.02 7.88
CA ASP A 195 -15.59 21.45 7.88
C ASP A 195 -14.09 21.65 7.62
N SER A 196 -13.74 22.61 6.77
CA SER A 196 -12.37 22.95 6.41
C SER A 196 -11.46 23.29 7.60
N VAL A 197 -12.02 23.65 8.76
CA VAL A 197 -11.27 23.86 10.00
C VAL A 197 -10.60 22.56 10.50
N HIS A 198 -11.08 21.42 10.07
CA HIS A 198 -10.53 20.11 10.42
C HIS A 198 -9.61 19.51 9.35
N ASP A 199 -9.43 20.19 8.21
CA ASP A 199 -8.55 19.75 7.14
C ASP A 199 -7.05 19.87 7.54
N GLY A 200 -6.25 18.96 7.02
CA GLY A 200 -4.81 18.97 7.24
C GLY A 200 -4.40 18.80 8.71
N TYR A 201 -3.40 19.57 9.13
CA TYR A 201 -2.90 19.57 10.50
C TYR A 201 -3.68 20.57 11.37
N ALA A 202 -4.80 20.14 11.92
CA ALA A 202 -5.69 20.94 12.77
C ALA A 202 -5.87 20.31 14.18
N PRO A 203 -4.79 20.13 14.97
CA PRO A 203 -4.83 19.31 16.18
C PRO A 203 -5.75 19.87 17.27
N LEU A 204 -5.88 21.20 17.40
CA LEU A 204 -6.73 21.80 18.44
C LEU A 204 -8.21 21.71 18.08
N ALA A 205 -8.56 21.93 16.82
CA ALA A 205 -9.96 21.81 16.36
C ALA A 205 -10.43 20.34 16.46
N GLN A 206 -9.61 19.40 15.98
CA GLN A 206 -9.91 17.97 16.08
C GLN A 206 -10.02 17.50 17.53
N LEU A 207 -9.12 17.96 18.40
CA LEU A 207 -9.13 17.63 19.83
C LEU A 207 -10.41 18.11 20.53
N ALA A 208 -10.88 19.29 20.22
CA ALA A 208 -12.11 19.83 20.80
C ALA A 208 -13.34 18.94 20.48
N GLU A 209 -13.43 18.43 19.24
CA GLU A 209 -14.51 17.49 18.87
C GLU A 209 -14.36 16.15 19.60
N LEU A 210 -13.11 15.62 19.73
CA LEU A 210 -12.88 14.38 20.47
C LEU A 210 -13.27 14.51 21.97
N GLU A 211 -12.97 15.63 22.61
CA GLU A 211 -13.40 15.95 23.98
C GLU A 211 -14.92 16.02 24.09
N ALA A 212 -15.60 16.64 23.13
CA ALA A 212 -17.03 16.73 23.09
C ALA A 212 -17.69 15.33 22.90
N ILE A 213 -17.10 14.49 22.07
CA ILE A 213 -17.52 13.09 21.89
C ILE A 213 -17.34 12.31 23.18
N ASP A 214 -16.20 12.44 23.85
CA ASP A 214 -15.96 11.76 25.15
C ASP A 214 -17.00 12.16 26.20
N THR A 215 -17.33 13.45 26.26
CA THR A 215 -18.30 13.98 27.21
C THR A 215 -19.74 13.52 26.93
N ARG A 216 -20.13 13.48 25.63
CA ARG A 216 -21.54 13.22 25.24
C ARG A 216 -21.83 11.72 25.05
N LEU A 217 -20.88 10.98 24.45
CA LEU A 217 -21.07 9.58 24.08
C LEU A 217 -20.34 8.61 25.01
N ALA A 218 -19.38 9.09 25.81
CA ALA A 218 -18.61 8.34 26.79
C ALA A 218 -18.13 6.97 26.28
N PRO A 219 -17.37 6.91 25.16
CA PRO A 219 -16.92 5.64 24.65
C PRO A 219 -16.05 4.92 25.70
N ARG A 220 -16.20 3.59 25.78
CA ARG A 220 -15.46 2.77 26.73
C ARG A 220 -13.96 2.83 26.49
N LEU A 221 -13.57 2.76 25.22
CA LEU A 221 -12.19 2.86 24.76
C LEU A 221 -12.11 3.78 23.54
N TRP A 222 -10.94 4.40 23.41
CA TRP A 222 -10.47 5.10 22.25
C TRP A 222 -9.33 4.33 21.60
N LEU A 223 -9.46 3.96 20.33
CA LEU A 223 -8.43 3.28 19.56
C LEU A 223 -7.99 4.20 18.42
N LEU A 224 -6.69 4.39 18.30
CA LEU A 224 -6.09 5.23 17.24
C LEU A 224 -4.87 4.50 16.67
N PRO A 225 -4.57 4.65 15.39
CA PRO A 225 -3.32 4.17 14.82
C PRO A 225 -2.12 4.83 15.51
N GLU A 226 -1.06 4.07 15.84
CA GLU A 226 0.20 4.64 16.32
C GLU A 226 0.98 5.21 15.14
N SER A 227 0.54 6.32 14.62
CA SER A 227 1.13 7.02 13.48
C SER A 227 1.84 8.30 13.92
N ARG A 228 2.85 8.71 13.14
CA ARG A 228 3.63 9.93 13.45
C ARG A 228 2.85 11.21 13.20
N THR A 229 1.99 11.20 12.20
CA THR A 229 1.31 12.40 11.66
C THR A 229 -0.20 12.37 11.86
N GLY A 230 -0.69 11.53 12.76
CA GLY A 230 -2.13 11.34 12.93
C GLY A 230 -2.50 10.84 14.32
N GLY A 231 -2.99 9.61 14.38
CA GLY A 231 -3.57 9.01 15.57
C GLY A 231 -2.67 9.04 16.81
N GLY A 232 -1.36 8.82 16.64
CA GLY A 232 -0.41 8.86 17.75
C GLY A 232 -0.36 10.22 18.46
N GLU A 233 -0.41 11.32 17.73
CA GLU A 233 -0.47 12.67 18.31
C GLU A 233 -1.84 12.97 18.89
N ARG A 234 -2.93 12.70 18.13
CA ARG A 234 -4.31 12.93 18.56
C ARG A 234 -4.61 12.22 19.87
N GLY A 235 -4.25 10.94 19.99
CA GLY A 235 -4.51 10.15 21.18
C GLY A 235 -3.69 10.62 22.39
N ARG A 236 -2.44 11.07 22.21
CA ARG A 236 -1.65 11.65 23.31
C ARG A 236 -2.21 12.98 23.79
N ARG A 237 -2.67 13.84 22.87
CA ARG A 237 -3.33 15.11 23.21
C ARG A 237 -4.64 14.87 23.93
N LEU A 238 -5.49 13.96 23.41
CA LEU A 238 -6.76 13.59 24.07
C LEU A 238 -6.51 13.04 25.48
N GLY A 239 -5.54 12.14 25.64
CA GLY A 239 -5.17 11.61 26.94
C GLY A 239 -4.70 12.70 27.92
N ALA A 240 -3.90 13.65 27.47
CA ALA A 240 -3.46 14.76 28.31
C ALA A 240 -4.64 15.61 28.80
N ARG A 241 -5.62 15.85 27.93
CA ARG A 241 -6.81 16.65 28.27
C ARG A 241 -7.71 15.91 29.25
N LEU A 242 -8.04 14.65 28.97
CA LEU A 242 -8.89 13.83 29.85
C LEU A 242 -8.23 13.58 31.23
N LEU A 243 -6.92 13.45 31.29
CA LEU A 243 -6.17 13.39 32.55
C LEU A 243 -6.35 14.69 33.36
N CYS A 244 -6.34 15.85 32.71
CA CYS A 244 -6.55 17.14 33.36
C CYS A 244 -7.99 17.28 33.92
N THR A 245 -8.98 16.59 33.32
CA THR A 245 -10.36 16.56 33.82
C THR A 245 -10.58 15.50 34.90
N GLY A 246 -9.56 14.72 35.25
CA GLY A 246 -9.56 13.77 36.36
C GLY A 246 -9.74 12.30 35.96
N ASP A 247 -9.77 11.97 34.67
CA ASP A 247 -9.82 10.59 34.20
C ASP A 247 -8.44 9.91 34.30
N ALA A 248 -8.18 9.22 35.39
CA ALA A 248 -6.91 8.53 35.62
C ALA A 248 -6.61 7.41 34.62
N LEU A 249 -7.62 6.85 33.97
CA LEU A 249 -7.49 5.78 32.96
C LEU A 249 -7.22 6.33 31.54
N ALA A 250 -7.33 7.63 31.33
CA ALA A 250 -7.09 8.26 30.03
C ALA A 250 -5.61 8.35 29.64
N ARG A 251 -4.67 7.79 30.41
CA ARG A 251 -3.26 7.71 30.03
C ARG A 251 -3.10 6.86 28.76
N PRO A 252 -2.53 7.40 27.69
CA PRO A 252 -2.38 6.63 26.44
C PRO A 252 -1.42 5.46 26.61
N SER A 253 -1.79 4.28 26.11
CA SER A 253 -0.91 3.14 25.90
C SER A 253 -0.42 3.14 24.46
N GLY A 254 0.87 3.38 24.24
CA GLY A 254 1.48 3.46 22.90
C GLY A 254 1.99 2.12 22.39
N ASN A 255 2.15 2.04 21.07
CA ASN A 255 2.67 0.91 20.31
C ASN A 255 1.99 -0.43 20.67
N VAL A 256 0.67 -0.38 20.86
CA VAL A 256 -0.13 -1.53 21.30
C VAL A 256 -0.28 -2.51 20.14
N TYR A 257 0.10 -3.77 20.36
CA TYR A 257 -0.09 -4.82 19.36
C TYR A 257 -0.86 -6.02 19.87
N GLN A 258 -1.12 -6.12 21.21
CA GLN A 258 -1.82 -7.25 21.78
C GLN A 258 -2.60 -6.84 23.04
N LEU A 259 -3.78 -7.42 23.19
CA LEU A 259 -4.57 -7.39 24.42
C LEU A 259 -4.57 -8.79 25.05
N GLU A 260 -4.43 -8.89 26.36
CA GLU A 260 -4.38 -10.14 27.12
C GLU A 260 -5.44 -10.12 28.23
N GLY A 261 -6.18 -11.21 28.36
CA GLY A 261 -7.27 -11.34 29.33
C GLY A 261 -8.62 -11.56 28.66
N GLU A 262 -9.70 -11.47 29.44
CA GLU A 262 -11.06 -11.66 28.94
C GLU A 262 -11.58 -10.35 28.29
N LEU A 263 -11.56 -10.24 26.95
CA LEU A 263 -12.03 -9.04 26.26
C LEU A 263 -13.48 -8.67 26.60
N ALA A 264 -14.33 -9.64 26.92
CA ALA A 264 -15.70 -9.42 27.40
C ALA A 264 -15.77 -8.55 28.67
N ALA A 265 -14.74 -8.54 29.50
CA ALA A 265 -14.65 -7.70 30.70
C ALA A 265 -14.68 -6.20 30.32
N ILE A 266 -14.17 -5.83 29.15
CA ILE A 266 -14.23 -4.45 28.63
C ILE A 266 -15.69 -4.03 28.46
N GLY A 267 -16.53 -4.90 27.88
CA GLY A 267 -17.96 -4.67 27.73
C GLY A 267 -18.69 -4.45 29.06
N ARG A 268 -18.28 -5.16 30.10
CA ARG A 268 -18.83 -5.01 31.46
C ARG A 268 -18.26 -3.82 32.24
N GLY A 269 -17.21 -3.18 31.74
CA GLY A 269 -16.54 -2.05 32.41
C GLY A 269 -15.40 -2.44 33.35
N GLU A 270 -14.97 -3.68 33.31
CA GLU A 270 -13.96 -4.26 34.20
C GLU A 270 -12.58 -4.17 33.54
N LEU A 271 -12.13 -2.94 33.21
CA LEU A 271 -10.90 -2.70 32.44
C LEU A 271 -9.64 -3.25 33.12
N ALA A 272 -9.66 -3.37 34.46
CA ALA A 272 -8.52 -3.86 35.23
C ALA A 272 -8.22 -5.36 35.02
N GLU A 273 -9.17 -6.13 34.48
CA GLU A 273 -9.00 -7.56 34.19
C GLU A 273 -8.29 -7.82 32.84
N VAL A 274 -8.08 -6.77 32.06
CA VAL A 274 -7.44 -6.83 30.75
C VAL A 274 -6.09 -6.12 30.82
N ASN A 275 -5.07 -6.74 30.27
CA ASN A 275 -3.76 -6.15 30.09
C ASN A 275 -3.55 -5.77 28.64
N VAL A 276 -2.72 -4.75 28.44
CA VAL A 276 -2.27 -4.29 27.13
C VAL A 276 -0.76 -4.46 27.04
N THR A 277 -0.30 -5.06 25.94
CA THR A 277 1.12 -5.21 25.63
C THR A 277 1.47 -4.34 24.43
N GLY A 278 2.45 -3.49 24.63
CA GLY A 278 2.99 -2.58 23.61
C GLY A 278 4.50 -2.66 23.51
N ARG A 279 5.03 -2.36 22.34
CA ARG A 279 6.47 -2.31 22.10
C ARG A 279 7.08 -1.02 22.58
N SER A 280 8.22 -1.10 23.25
CA SER A 280 8.96 0.07 23.70
C SER A 280 10.15 0.36 22.82
N GLY A 281 10.47 1.67 22.67
CA GLY A 281 11.65 2.15 21.99
C GLY A 281 11.74 1.66 20.53
N ASN A 282 12.83 0.98 20.21
CA ASN A 282 13.13 0.46 18.88
C ASN A 282 12.59 -0.97 18.63
N GLY A 283 11.51 -1.37 19.31
CA GLY A 283 10.87 -2.67 19.13
C GLY A 283 11.60 -3.85 19.79
N GLN A 284 12.52 -3.59 20.73
CA GLN A 284 13.31 -4.63 21.39
C GLN A 284 12.74 -5.12 22.72
N GLN A 285 11.76 -4.42 23.28
CA GLN A 285 11.18 -4.77 24.56
C GLN A 285 9.66 -4.64 24.50
N ASP A 286 8.97 -5.61 25.06
CA ASP A 286 7.53 -5.57 25.24
C ASP A 286 7.22 -5.13 26.66
N LEU A 287 6.24 -4.24 26.80
CA LEU A 287 5.76 -3.73 28.08
C LEU A 287 4.29 -4.09 28.24
N THR A 288 4.00 -4.91 29.23
CA THR A 288 2.62 -5.26 29.59
C THR A 288 2.18 -4.43 30.80
N ARG A 289 0.95 -3.89 30.74
CA ARG A 289 0.34 -3.07 31.80
C ARG A 289 -1.18 -3.25 31.80
N ALA A 290 -1.83 -2.80 32.85
CA ALA A 290 -3.30 -2.77 32.90
C ALA A 290 -3.86 -1.89 31.77
N LEU A 291 -4.99 -2.30 31.22
CA LEU A 291 -5.68 -1.60 30.13
C LEU A 291 -6.01 -0.16 30.52
N THR A 292 -5.80 0.74 29.58
CA THR A 292 -6.16 2.16 29.69
C THR A 292 -7.22 2.52 28.65
N ARG A 293 -7.90 3.65 28.81
CA ARG A 293 -8.98 4.06 27.91
C ARG A 293 -8.52 4.45 26.52
N ILE A 294 -7.26 4.83 26.34
CA ILE A 294 -6.72 5.26 25.05
C ILE A 294 -5.62 4.32 24.59
N LEU A 295 -5.83 3.67 23.47
CA LEU A 295 -4.90 2.73 22.85
C LEU A 295 -4.37 3.30 21.55
N LEU A 296 -3.05 3.41 21.43
CA LEU A 296 -2.37 3.76 20.20
C LEU A 296 -1.83 2.46 19.61
N CYS A 297 -2.51 1.94 18.61
CA CYS A 297 -2.32 0.61 18.09
C CYS A 297 -1.28 0.58 16.97
N GLU A 298 -0.38 -0.41 16.98
CA GLU A 298 0.51 -0.69 15.85
C GLU A 298 -0.25 -1.31 14.68
N ALA A 299 0.34 -1.26 13.49
CA ALA A 299 -0.15 -2.02 12.34
C ALA A 299 -0.11 -3.52 12.66
N GLU A 300 -1.00 -4.29 12.06
CA GLU A 300 -1.16 -5.73 12.30
C GLU A 300 -1.55 -6.09 13.74
N CYS A 301 -2.14 -5.16 14.49
CA CYS A 301 -2.61 -5.40 15.85
C CYS A 301 -3.82 -6.35 15.93
N ALA A 302 -4.57 -6.50 14.83
CA ALA A 302 -5.66 -7.45 14.66
C ALA A 302 -5.91 -7.73 13.18
N GLU A 303 -6.63 -8.81 12.89
CA GLU A 303 -7.08 -9.09 11.53
C GLU A 303 -8.23 -8.13 11.15
N PRO A 304 -8.22 -7.58 9.91
CA PRO A 304 -9.33 -6.78 9.40
C PRO A 304 -10.63 -7.58 9.36
N VAL A 305 -11.76 -6.88 9.39
CA VAL A 305 -13.07 -7.51 9.25
C VAL A 305 -13.23 -8.05 7.83
N GLU A 306 -13.58 -9.34 7.72
CA GLU A 306 -13.87 -10.03 6.47
C GLU A 306 -15.28 -10.67 6.53
N ASP A 307 -15.84 -10.99 5.40
CA ASP A 307 -17.10 -11.77 5.26
C ASP A 307 -18.40 -11.12 5.75
N VAL A 308 -18.35 -9.96 6.44
CA VAL A 308 -19.53 -9.21 6.90
C VAL A 308 -19.35 -7.72 6.61
N ARG A 309 -20.47 -6.99 6.59
CA ARG A 309 -20.47 -5.54 6.48
C ARG A 309 -21.37 -4.97 7.59
N HIS A 310 -20.90 -3.96 8.28
CA HIS A 310 -21.68 -3.20 9.26
C HIS A 310 -22.35 -2.00 8.62
N ALA A 311 -23.36 -1.44 9.29
CA ALA A 311 -24.22 -0.42 8.69
C ALA A 311 -23.55 0.96 8.56
N ALA A 312 -22.51 1.25 9.35
CA ALA A 312 -21.83 2.55 9.41
C ALA A 312 -22.80 3.74 9.43
N LEU A 313 -23.82 3.69 10.30
CA LEU A 313 -24.88 4.69 10.33
C LEU A 313 -24.31 6.05 10.73
N PRO A 314 -24.54 7.11 9.93
CA PRO A 314 -24.10 8.45 10.31
C PRO A 314 -24.85 8.90 11.56
N LEU A 315 -24.12 9.51 12.48
CA LEU A 315 -24.71 10.16 13.66
C LEU A 315 -24.85 11.66 13.41
N GLU A 316 -26.00 12.21 13.72
CA GLU A 316 -26.21 13.65 13.74
C GLU A 316 -25.39 14.26 14.88
N TRP A 317 -24.58 15.28 14.57
CA TRP A 317 -23.72 15.93 15.53
C TRP A 317 -23.84 17.44 15.44
N GLU A 318 -24.31 18.04 16.51
CA GLU A 318 -24.29 19.50 16.64
C GLU A 318 -22.93 19.92 17.22
N ALA A 319 -22.11 20.53 16.37
CA ALA A 319 -20.81 21.05 16.78
C ALA A 319 -20.98 22.14 17.84
N ASP A 320 -20.24 22.09 18.92
CA ASP A 320 -20.22 23.16 19.90
C ASP A 320 -19.50 24.37 19.31
N SER A 321 -20.26 25.45 19.09
CA SER A 321 -19.71 26.68 18.49
C SER A 321 -18.61 27.33 19.32
N THR A 322 -18.51 26.99 20.61
CA THR A 322 -17.50 27.53 21.51
C THR A 322 -16.15 26.81 21.35
N ALA A 323 -16.13 25.56 20.92
CA ALA A 323 -14.92 24.77 20.66
C ALA A 323 -14.13 25.29 19.44
N ARG A 324 -14.80 25.98 18.51
CA ARG A 324 -14.20 26.56 17.29
C ARG A 324 -13.29 27.77 17.53
N ALA A 325 -13.22 28.29 18.74
CA ALA A 325 -12.64 29.62 19.01
C ALA A 325 -11.10 29.65 19.22
N MET A 326 -10.43 28.52 19.26
CA MET A 326 -8.96 28.50 19.42
C MET A 326 -8.28 28.24 18.08
N PRO A 327 -7.67 29.25 17.46
CA PRO A 327 -6.87 29.03 16.26
C PRO A 327 -5.66 28.17 16.61
N ASP A 328 -5.33 27.23 15.71
CA ASP A 328 -4.08 26.50 15.80
C ASP A 328 -2.90 27.49 15.69
N VAL A 329 -1.87 27.26 16.50
CA VAL A 329 -0.65 28.11 16.49
C VAL A 329 0.21 27.79 15.24
N ILE A 330 -0.04 26.64 14.63
CA ILE A 330 0.66 26.17 13.43
C ILE A 330 -0.36 26.14 12.29
N GLU A 331 -0.05 26.90 11.24
CA GLU A 331 -0.84 26.89 10.02
C GLU A 331 -0.28 25.82 9.08
N ASP A 332 -1.14 24.89 8.64
CA ASP A 332 -0.79 23.90 7.63
C ASP A 332 -0.95 24.53 6.23
N LEU A 333 0.16 24.78 5.57
CA LEU A 333 0.17 25.32 4.21
C LEU A 333 -0.01 24.23 3.14
N GLY A 334 -0.29 23.01 3.56
CA GLY A 334 -0.48 21.86 2.69
C GLY A 334 0.83 21.21 2.21
N PRO A 335 0.72 20.21 1.36
CA PRO A 335 1.88 19.46 0.90
C PRO A 335 2.77 20.29 -0.01
N VAL A 336 4.07 20.24 0.22
CA VAL A 336 5.07 20.83 -0.68
C VAL A 336 5.14 20.00 -1.95
N ALA A 337 4.95 20.63 -3.10
CA ALA A 337 5.14 19.96 -4.39
C ALA A 337 6.61 19.54 -4.55
N VAL A 338 6.85 18.26 -4.64
CA VAL A 338 8.17 17.69 -4.90
C VAL A 338 8.19 17.13 -6.32
N ASP A 339 9.27 17.41 -7.06
CA ASP A 339 9.49 16.80 -8.38
C ASP A 339 9.74 15.28 -8.19
N PRO A 340 8.85 14.40 -8.69
CA PRO A 340 9.02 12.95 -8.56
C PRO A 340 10.33 12.44 -9.16
N SER A 341 10.89 13.17 -10.14
CA SER A 341 12.18 12.84 -10.75
C SER A 341 13.37 13.08 -9.82
N ALA A 342 13.21 13.93 -8.80
CA ALA A 342 14.24 14.23 -7.80
C ALA A 342 14.22 13.25 -6.61
N ILE A 343 13.16 12.46 -6.46
CA ILE A 343 13.03 11.50 -5.36
C ILE A 343 13.93 10.29 -5.60
N ALA A 344 14.70 9.89 -4.60
CA ALA A 344 15.48 8.65 -4.65
C ALA A 344 14.55 7.43 -4.76
N LEU A 345 14.90 6.46 -5.60
CA LEU A 345 14.02 5.33 -5.91
C LEU A 345 13.64 4.51 -4.66
N GLY A 346 14.52 4.42 -3.65
CA GLY A 346 14.25 3.71 -2.39
C GLY A 346 13.32 4.46 -1.43
N GLU A 347 13.08 5.75 -1.66
CA GLU A 347 12.24 6.62 -0.83
C GLU A 347 10.90 6.93 -1.51
N ALA A 348 10.73 6.51 -2.76
CA ALA A 348 9.55 6.80 -3.56
C ALA A 348 8.35 5.97 -3.10
N GLU A 349 7.25 6.63 -2.79
CA GLU A 349 5.99 5.97 -2.43
C GLU A 349 5.19 5.49 -3.63
N PHE A 350 5.35 6.15 -4.79
CA PHE A 350 4.69 5.77 -6.03
C PHE A 350 5.70 5.64 -7.16
N ILE A 351 5.82 4.45 -7.71
CA ILE A 351 6.80 4.12 -8.75
C ILE A 351 6.11 3.61 -10.01
N LEU A 352 6.41 4.23 -11.15
CA LEU A 352 6.12 3.69 -12.47
C LEU A 352 7.40 3.11 -13.06
N SER A 353 7.44 1.80 -13.29
CA SER A 353 8.66 1.09 -13.68
C SER A 353 8.57 0.49 -15.08
N ALA A 354 9.56 0.79 -15.91
CA ALA A 354 9.66 0.36 -17.29
C ALA A 354 10.43 -0.98 -17.44
N GLY A 355 9.88 -1.87 -18.26
CA GLY A 355 10.56 -3.09 -18.70
C GLY A 355 10.94 -3.05 -20.19
N ASN A 356 11.49 -4.16 -20.66
CA ASN A 356 11.85 -4.36 -22.07
C ASN A 356 10.62 -4.35 -23.02
N GLY A 357 9.41 -4.38 -22.48
CA GLY A 357 8.18 -4.25 -23.27
C GLY A 357 7.85 -2.83 -23.70
N ILE A 358 8.51 -1.83 -23.15
CA ILE A 358 8.32 -0.42 -23.52
C ILE A 358 9.03 -0.15 -24.84
N ARG A 359 8.30 0.48 -25.77
CA ARG A 359 8.82 0.94 -27.06
C ARG A 359 8.71 2.46 -27.20
N ASP A 360 7.67 3.04 -26.63
CA ASP A 360 7.42 4.48 -26.56
C ASP A 360 7.90 5.02 -25.20
N TRP A 361 9.14 5.47 -25.17
CA TRP A 361 9.75 6.03 -23.96
C TRP A 361 9.25 7.42 -23.64
N ASP A 362 8.96 8.24 -24.67
CA ASP A 362 8.40 9.57 -24.48
C ASP A 362 7.01 9.48 -23.85
N GLY A 363 6.18 8.55 -24.30
CA GLY A 363 4.89 8.24 -23.69
C GLY A 363 5.01 7.72 -22.25
N PHE A 364 6.04 6.93 -21.94
CA PHE A 364 6.31 6.46 -20.59
C PHE A 364 6.69 7.61 -19.63
N HIS A 365 7.62 8.49 -20.04
CA HIS A 365 8.03 9.66 -19.24
C HIS A 365 6.86 10.62 -19.02
N ARG A 366 6.04 10.86 -20.07
CA ARG A 366 4.82 11.66 -19.95
C ARG A 366 3.84 11.05 -18.95
N ALA A 367 3.60 9.75 -18.99
CA ALA A 367 2.72 9.06 -18.05
C ALA A 367 3.26 9.17 -16.61
N ALA A 368 4.57 9.00 -16.40
CA ALA A 368 5.18 9.16 -15.08
C ALA A 368 4.98 10.58 -14.53
N SER A 369 5.20 11.60 -15.35
CA SER A 369 5.00 13.00 -14.99
C SER A 369 3.53 13.32 -14.68
N LEU A 370 2.59 12.85 -15.51
CA LEU A 370 1.15 13.07 -15.29
C LEU A 370 0.65 12.37 -14.04
N LEU A 371 1.16 11.19 -13.73
CA LEU A 371 0.82 10.44 -12.52
C LEU A 371 1.50 10.99 -11.25
N GLY A 372 2.54 11.80 -11.40
CA GLY A 372 3.39 12.18 -10.26
C GLY A 372 4.19 11.00 -9.73
N ALA A 373 4.54 10.04 -10.58
CA ALA A 373 5.25 8.83 -10.20
C ALA A 373 6.76 8.99 -10.38
N THR A 374 7.52 8.44 -9.44
CA THR A 374 8.97 8.27 -9.61
C THR A 374 9.24 7.17 -10.62
N GLU A 375 10.12 7.44 -11.57
CA GLU A 375 10.47 6.47 -12.60
C GLU A 375 11.41 5.38 -12.07
N GLY A 376 11.06 4.13 -12.36
CA GLY A 376 11.91 2.96 -12.14
C GLY A 376 12.15 2.20 -13.44
N ALA A 377 13.09 1.27 -13.42
CA ALA A 377 13.39 0.46 -14.60
C ALA A 377 13.83 -0.97 -14.24
N SER A 378 13.54 -1.90 -15.13
CA SER A 378 14.13 -3.22 -15.08
C SER A 378 15.61 -3.17 -15.46
N ARG A 379 16.37 -4.19 -15.04
CA ARG A 379 17.78 -4.32 -15.42
C ARG A 379 17.99 -4.27 -16.93
N VAL A 380 17.12 -4.90 -17.71
CA VAL A 380 17.24 -4.92 -19.19
C VAL A 380 17.10 -3.52 -19.76
N ALA A 381 16.12 -2.73 -19.32
CA ALA A 381 15.94 -1.36 -19.77
C ALA A 381 17.14 -0.45 -19.42
N VAL A 382 17.80 -0.71 -18.29
CA VAL A 382 19.03 0.00 -17.89
C VAL A 382 20.24 -0.46 -18.72
N ASP A 383 20.40 -1.78 -18.89
CA ASP A 383 21.51 -2.34 -19.68
C ASP A 383 21.42 -1.91 -21.18
N ASP A 384 20.21 -1.71 -21.68
CA ASP A 384 19.94 -1.17 -23.04
C ASP A 384 20.12 0.36 -23.14
N GLY A 385 20.39 1.05 -22.02
CA GLY A 385 20.70 2.48 -21.97
C GLY A 385 19.50 3.42 -21.95
N PHE A 386 18.27 2.92 -21.81
CA PHE A 386 17.07 3.74 -21.78
C PHE A 386 16.90 4.46 -20.44
N MET A 387 17.43 3.92 -19.34
CA MET A 387 17.31 4.48 -18.00
C MET A 387 18.66 4.43 -17.28
N PRO A 388 18.96 5.40 -16.39
CA PRO A 388 20.19 5.39 -15.63
C PRO A 388 20.18 4.29 -14.55
N ARG A 389 21.37 3.84 -14.18
CA ARG A 389 21.58 2.79 -13.17
C ARG A 389 20.89 3.08 -11.83
N ALA A 390 20.80 4.34 -11.43
CA ALA A 390 20.12 4.79 -10.20
C ALA A 390 18.62 4.47 -10.20
N ARG A 391 18.02 4.24 -11.36
CA ARG A 391 16.60 3.88 -11.52
C ARG A 391 16.35 2.38 -11.61
N GLN A 392 17.39 1.56 -11.48
CA GLN A 392 17.24 0.11 -11.56
C GLN A 392 16.60 -0.46 -10.29
N VAL A 393 15.49 -1.19 -10.47
CA VAL A 393 14.81 -1.96 -9.42
C VAL A 393 15.25 -3.42 -9.46
N GLY A 394 15.48 -4.02 -8.31
CA GLY A 394 15.77 -5.44 -8.19
C GLY A 394 16.93 -5.77 -7.26
N ALA A 395 17.25 -7.05 -7.09
CA ALA A 395 18.32 -7.54 -6.20
C ALA A 395 19.71 -6.99 -6.52
N THR A 396 19.95 -6.63 -7.79
CA THR A 396 21.21 -6.01 -8.25
C THR A 396 21.11 -4.49 -8.44
N GLY A 397 19.98 -3.89 -8.07
CA GLY A 397 19.68 -2.47 -8.10
C GLY A 397 19.19 -1.98 -6.75
N THR A 398 18.12 -1.19 -6.75
CA THR A 398 17.48 -0.68 -5.54
C THR A 398 16.32 -1.58 -5.12
N TRP A 399 16.24 -1.88 -3.84
CA TRP A 399 15.04 -2.45 -3.22
C TRP A 399 14.10 -1.33 -2.88
N VAL A 400 12.83 -1.49 -3.24
CA VAL A 400 11.81 -0.45 -3.08
C VAL A 400 10.71 -0.89 -2.13
N THR A 401 10.15 0.09 -1.40
CA THR A 401 9.08 -0.09 -0.40
C THR A 401 7.90 0.81 -0.74
N ALA A 402 7.61 0.95 -2.02
CA ALA A 402 6.57 1.84 -2.51
C ALA A 402 5.17 1.36 -2.07
N ARG A 403 4.30 2.31 -1.78
CA ARG A 403 2.87 2.04 -1.55
C ARG A 403 2.20 1.52 -2.83
N VAL A 404 2.59 2.07 -3.98
CA VAL A 404 2.11 1.59 -5.28
C VAL A 404 3.29 1.43 -6.24
N TYR A 405 3.42 0.24 -6.79
CA TYR A 405 4.41 -0.09 -7.79
C TYR A 405 3.73 -0.55 -9.09
N VAL A 406 3.87 0.21 -10.15
CA VAL A 406 3.30 -0.10 -11.47
C VAL A 406 4.39 -0.64 -12.40
N ALA A 407 4.33 -1.91 -12.73
CA ALA A 407 5.27 -2.60 -13.60
C ALA A 407 4.75 -2.61 -15.04
N VAL A 408 5.38 -1.89 -15.94
CA VAL A 408 4.96 -1.77 -17.34
C VAL A 408 5.92 -2.51 -18.26
N GLY A 409 5.44 -3.56 -18.92
CA GLY A 409 6.25 -4.37 -19.83
C GLY A 409 7.39 -5.16 -19.16
N ILE A 410 7.26 -5.46 -17.86
CA ILE A 410 8.23 -6.21 -17.07
C ILE A 410 7.77 -7.65 -16.94
N SER A 411 8.61 -8.62 -17.28
CA SER A 411 8.28 -10.05 -17.22
C SER A 411 8.32 -10.66 -15.82
N GLY A 412 9.00 -10.00 -14.85
CA GLY A 412 9.10 -10.49 -13.47
C GLY A 412 10.19 -11.55 -13.27
N ALA A 413 11.42 -11.28 -13.71
CA ALA A 413 12.55 -12.10 -13.32
C ALA A 413 12.71 -12.12 -11.79
N ILE A 414 13.17 -13.23 -11.22
CA ILE A 414 13.27 -13.43 -9.75
C ILE A 414 13.98 -12.26 -9.06
N GLN A 415 15.06 -11.75 -9.67
CA GLN A 415 15.82 -10.63 -9.12
C GLN A 415 15.02 -9.33 -9.07
N HIS A 416 14.12 -9.11 -10.04
CA HIS A 416 13.25 -7.96 -10.03
C HIS A 416 12.15 -8.11 -8.96
N LEU A 417 11.51 -9.28 -8.88
CA LEU A 417 10.50 -9.59 -7.88
C LEU A 417 11.03 -9.47 -6.44
N GLN A 418 12.29 -9.84 -6.21
CA GLN A 418 12.94 -9.64 -4.91
C GLN A 418 12.99 -8.17 -4.52
N GLY A 419 13.29 -7.28 -5.48
CA GLY A 419 13.40 -5.84 -5.23
C GLY A 419 12.08 -5.14 -4.87
N ILE A 420 10.94 -5.76 -5.18
CA ILE A 420 9.58 -5.20 -4.94
C ILE A 420 8.79 -5.96 -3.87
N GLN A 421 9.41 -6.87 -3.13
CA GLN A 421 8.73 -7.71 -2.13
C GLN A 421 7.99 -6.91 -1.06
N ARG A 422 8.51 -5.73 -0.72
CA ARG A 422 7.97 -4.86 0.32
C ARG A 422 7.04 -3.77 -0.20
N CYS A 423 6.68 -3.81 -1.48
CA CYS A 423 5.67 -2.90 -2.01
C CYS A 423 4.28 -3.35 -1.58
N ASP A 424 3.45 -2.41 -1.12
CA ASP A 424 2.11 -2.70 -0.62
C ASP A 424 1.17 -3.14 -1.74
N LYS A 425 1.17 -2.43 -2.86
CA LYS A 425 0.36 -2.73 -4.04
C LYS A 425 1.22 -2.79 -5.29
N VAL A 426 1.02 -3.86 -6.05
CA VAL A 426 1.72 -4.08 -7.33
C VAL A 426 0.70 -4.16 -8.46
N VAL A 427 0.82 -3.26 -9.42
CA VAL A 427 0.03 -3.25 -10.66
C VAL A 427 0.92 -3.71 -11.81
N ALA A 428 0.47 -4.67 -12.61
CA ALA A 428 1.21 -5.14 -13.78
C ALA A 428 0.47 -4.80 -15.08
N ILE A 429 1.14 -4.11 -15.98
CA ILE A 429 0.67 -3.88 -17.35
C ILE A 429 1.57 -4.69 -18.27
N ASN A 430 1.03 -5.74 -18.89
CA ASN A 430 1.84 -6.63 -19.73
C ASN A 430 1.01 -7.30 -20.83
N LEU A 431 1.63 -7.52 -21.97
CA LEU A 431 1.02 -8.29 -23.07
C LEU A 431 0.92 -9.80 -22.74
N ASP A 432 1.84 -10.32 -21.92
CA ASP A 432 1.89 -11.71 -21.51
C ASP A 432 1.21 -11.90 -20.16
N GLY A 433 -0.08 -12.31 -20.17
CA GLY A 433 -0.86 -12.64 -18.98
C GLY A 433 -0.36 -13.84 -18.18
N GLY A 434 0.69 -14.54 -18.62
CA GLY A 434 1.27 -15.67 -17.89
C GLY A 434 2.66 -15.39 -17.32
N CYS A 435 3.17 -14.17 -17.40
CA CYS A 435 4.47 -13.82 -16.85
C CYS A 435 4.45 -13.78 -15.31
N ASP A 436 5.62 -13.86 -14.70
CA ASP A 436 5.70 -13.95 -13.24
C ASP A 436 5.36 -12.62 -12.54
N MET A 437 5.52 -11.48 -13.23
CA MET A 437 5.06 -10.18 -12.73
C MET A 437 3.53 -10.14 -12.58
N VAL A 438 2.81 -10.64 -13.58
CA VAL A 438 1.33 -10.73 -13.53
C VAL A 438 0.85 -11.65 -12.40
N LYS A 439 1.57 -12.74 -12.14
CA LYS A 439 1.23 -13.65 -11.02
C LYS A 439 1.47 -13.02 -9.64
N ARG A 440 2.44 -12.10 -9.53
CA ARG A 440 2.75 -11.39 -8.28
C ARG A 440 1.84 -10.19 -8.05
N ALA A 441 1.32 -9.59 -9.13
CA ALA A 441 0.57 -8.35 -9.06
C ALA A 441 -0.80 -8.52 -8.39
N ASP A 442 -1.20 -7.51 -7.62
CA ASP A 442 -2.54 -7.39 -7.04
C ASP A 442 -3.57 -7.07 -8.13
N LEU A 443 -3.18 -6.23 -9.11
CA LEU A 443 -3.97 -5.88 -10.28
C LEU A 443 -3.14 -6.09 -11.55
N SER A 444 -3.74 -6.73 -12.56
CA SER A 444 -3.08 -6.98 -13.84
C SER A 444 -3.93 -6.50 -15.01
N VAL A 445 -3.34 -5.65 -15.84
CA VAL A 445 -3.94 -5.18 -17.09
C VAL A 445 -3.21 -5.86 -18.25
N ILE A 446 -3.92 -6.70 -18.99
CA ILE A 446 -3.33 -7.46 -20.09
C ILE A 446 -3.59 -6.75 -21.40
N GLY A 447 -2.54 -6.19 -21.98
CA GLY A 447 -2.63 -5.43 -23.23
C GLY A 447 -1.31 -4.79 -23.66
N ASP A 448 -1.36 -4.04 -24.74
CA ASP A 448 -0.21 -3.27 -25.23
C ASP A 448 0.08 -2.09 -24.28
N ALA A 449 1.30 -2.05 -23.79
CA ALA A 449 1.73 -1.06 -22.81
C ALA A 449 1.61 0.37 -23.31
N GLY A 450 1.98 0.61 -24.58
CA GLY A 450 1.92 1.95 -25.18
C GLY A 450 0.48 2.44 -25.31
N ALA A 451 -0.42 1.60 -25.80
CA ALA A 451 -1.84 1.94 -25.94
C ALA A 451 -2.51 2.21 -24.57
N ILE A 452 -2.18 1.41 -23.55
CA ILE A 452 -2.73 1.59 -22.20
C ILE A 452 -2.22 2.89 -21.58
N LEU A 453 -0.91 3.16 -21.65
CA LEU A 453 -0.35 4.43 -21.14
C LEU A 453 -0.91 5.64 -21.88
N ALA A 454 -1.07 5.59 -23.20
CA ALA A 454 -1.66 6.67 -23.97
C ALA A 454 -3.12 6.96 -23.54
N SER A 455 -3.94 5.92 -23.36
CA SER A 455 -5.31 6.07 -22.84
C SER A 455 -5.33 6.65 -21.43
N LEU A 456 -4.42 6.19 -20.56
CA LEU A 456 -4.31 6.70 -19.19
C LEU A 456 -3.92 8.19 -19.18
N CYS A 457 -2.96 8.60 -20.02
CA CYS A 457 -2.58 10.01 -20.17
C CYS A 457 -3.76 10.88 -20.62
N GLN A 458 -4.54 10.41 -21.60
CA GLN A 458 -5.73 11.13 -22.08
C GLN A 458 -6.78 11.31 -20.98
N GLN A 459 -7.03 10.29 -20.18
CA GLN A 459 -7.98 10.37 -19.08
C GLN A 459 -7.51 11.35 -17.98
N LEU A 460 -6.25 11.27 -17.58
CA LEU A 460 -5.67 12.18 -16.59
C LEU A 460 -5.66 13.63 -17.03
N GLU A 461 -5.42 13.89 -18.32
CA GLU A 461 -5.48 15.25 -18.90
C GLU A 461 -6.91 15.78 -18.93
N ALA A 462 -7.89 14.94 -19.29
CA ALA A 462 -9.29 15.31 -19.29
C ALA A 462 -9.80 15.63 -17.84
N GLU A 463 -9.42 14.83 -16.86
CA GLU A 463 -9.75 15.09 -15.45
C GLU A 463 -9.12 16.37 -14.91
N ARG A 464 -7.87 16.65 -15.25
CA ARG A 464 -7.19 17.90 -14.87
C ARG A 464 -7.81 19.12 -15.55
N GLY A 465 -8.23 18.98 -16.81
CA GLY A 465 -8.94 20.05 -17.55
C GLY A 465 -10.30 20.35 -16.90
N ALA A 466 -11.08 19.35 -16.55
CA ALA A 466 -12.37 19.50 -15.90
C ALA A 466 -12.25 20.08 -14.48
N GLY A 467 -11.20 19.74 -13.71
CA GLY A 467 -10.94 20.29 -12.38
C GLY A 467 -10.46 21.74 -12.40
N GLY A 468 -9.73 22.17 -13.46
CA GLY A 468 -9.29 23.55 -13.64
C GLY A 468 -10.43 24.52 -13.90
N ASP A 469 -11.43 24.10 -14.66
CA ASP A 469 -12.61 24.93 -14.97
C ASP A 469 -13.56 25.09 -13.76
N ALA A 470 -13.61 24.09 -12.87
CA ALA A 470 -14.41 24.17 -11.63
C ALA A 470 -13.79 25.14 -10.60
N GLN A 471 -12.47 25.20 -10.51
CA GLN A 471 -11.76 26.12 -9.62
C GLN A 471 -11.74 27.56 -10.14
N ALA A 472 -11.76 27.77 -11.46
CA ALA A 472 -11.89 29.09 -12.08
C ALA A 472 -13.32 29.66 -11.96
N ALA A 473 -14.35 28.80 -11.94
CA ALA A 473 -15.75 29.20 -11.74
C ALA A 473 -16.09 29.55 -10.29
N GLY A 474 -15.41 28.93 -9.31
CA GLY A 474 -15.57 29.24 -7.87
C GLY A 474 -14.90 30.54 -7.42
N GLY A 475 -13.83 30.98 -8.15
CA GLY A 475 -13.10 32.21 -7.84
C GLY A 475 -13.73 33.50 -8.36
N ALA A 476 -14.69 33.42 -9.30
CA ALA A 476 -15.30 34.58 -9.92
C ALA A 476 -16.54 35.14 -9.20
N SER A 477 -17.07 34.46 -8.16
CA SER A 477 -18.30 34.89 -7.44
C SER A 477 -18.02 35.73 -6.19
N ALA A 478 -16.79 35.94 -5.76
CA ALA A 478 -16.48 36.69 -4.54
C ALA A 478 -15.87 38.09 -4.72
N ALA A 479 -15.78 38.60 -5.98
CA ALA A 479 -15.23 39.92 -6.28
C ALA A 479 -16.27 40.85 -6.92
N GLY A 480 -17.31 41.23 -6.21
CA GLY A 480 -18.28 42.18 -6.71
C GLY A 480 -19.14 42.79 -5.61
N GLN A 481 -18.61 43.63 -4.78
CA GLN A 481 -19.27 44.79 -4.17
C GLN A 481 -18.37 45.45 -3.11
N SER A 482 -17.68 46.54 -3.46
CA SER A 482 -17.54 47.70 -2.57
C SER A 482 -17.11 48.93 -3.38
N SER A 483 -18.03 49.77 -3.64
CA SER A 483 -18.14 51.17 -3.24
C SER A 483 -16.94 52.09 -3.51
N THR A 484 -17.17 52.96 -4.49
CA THR A 484 -16.56 54.25 -4.79
C THR A 484 -16.36 55.16 -3.59
N ALA A 485 -15.20 55.81 -3.45
CA ALA A 485 -15.02 57.24 -3.11
C ALA A 485 -13.55 57.68 -3.19
N PRO A 486 -13.22 58.98 -3.23
CA PRO A 486 -12.41 59.53 -4.34
C PRO A 486 -10.97 59.95 -3.98
N ALA A 487 -10.24 60.24 -5.06
CA ALA A 487 -8.85 60.69 -5.02
C ALA A 487 -8.66 62.06 -4.32
N MET A 488 -7.56 62.19 -3.61
CA MET A 488 -6.87 63.48 -3.46
C MET A 488 -5.32 63.30 -3.54
N SER A 489 -4.77 64.18 -4.31
CA SER A 489 -3.36 64.36 -4.71
C SER A 489 -2.42 64.83 -3.58
N SER A 490 -1.19 64.48 -3.62
CA SER A 490 0.02 65.30 -3.76
C SER A 490 1.24 64.74 -3.05
N ASN A 491 2.27 64.54 -3.85
CA ASN A 491 3.69 64.42 -3.52
C ASN A 491 4.25 65.81 -3.05
N PRO A 492 5.53 66.03 -2.61
CA PRO A 492 6.66 65.08 -2.41
C PRO A 492 7.62 65.42 -1.24
N SER A 493 8.69 64.62 -1.15
CA SER A 493 10.07 64.98 -0.71
C SER A 493 10.43 64.89 0.81
N SER A 494 11.34 64.05 1.14
CA SER A 494 12.76 64.29 1.52
C SER A 494 13.26 63.29 2.59
N SER A 495 14.30 62.56 2.21
CA SER A 495 15.29 61.99 3.14
C SER A 495 16.19 63.15 3.62
N PRO A 496 17.12 63.01 4.60
CA PRO A 496 17.82 61.84 5.10
C PRO A 496 18.23 61.88 6.61
N SER A 497 19.02 60.89 7.00
CA SER A 497 20.14 60.96 7.97
C SER A 497 20.03 60.23 9.31
N SER A 498 20.80 59.15 9.37
CA SER A 498 21.74 58.67 10.40
C SER A 498 21.76 59.27 11.82
N ALA A 499 21.80 58.35 12.82
CA ALA A 499 22.68 58.29 14.01
C ALA A 499 22.23 57.08 14.85
N THR A 500 22.97 56.04 15.02
CA THR A 500 24.17 55.69 15.82
C THR A 500 24.04 55.87 17.33
N LEU A 501 24.42 54.81 18.07
CA LEU A 501 24.81 54.66 19.50
C LEU A 501 23.66 54.50 20.51
N ALA A 502 23.75 53.72 21.56
CA ALA A 502 24.73 52.76 22.13
C ALA A 502 24.04 52.07 23.32
N ALA A 503 24.50 50.86 23.60
CA ALA A 503 24.53 50.13 24.83
C ALA A 503 24.20 50.88 26.15
N ASP A 504 23.43 50.25 27.04
CA ASP A 504 23.98 49.78 28.30
C ASP A 504 23.03 48.89 29.09
N ALA A 505 23.66 48.06 29.88
CA ALA A 505 23.23 46.99 30.73
C ALA A 505 22.40 47.46 31.96
N ALA A 506 21.44 46.64 32.36
CA ALA A 506 21.23 46.18 33.73
C ALA A 506 20.31 44.95 33.72
#